data_7d352e30fecc0a7fb8adebee627ad2fc
#
_entry.id   7d352e30fecc0a7fb8adebee627ad2fc
#
_cell.length_a   1.000
_cell.length_b   1.000
_cell.length_c   1.000
_cell.angle_alpha   90.00
_cell.angle_beta   90.00
_cell.angle_gamma   90.00
#
_symmetry.space_group_name_H-M   'P 1'
#
loop_
_entity.id
_entity.type
_entity.pdbx_description
1 polymer ?
#
loop_
_entity_poly.entity_id
_entity_poly.type
_entity_poly.pdbx_seq_one_letter_code
_entity_poly.pdbx_strand_id
1 'polypeptide(L)'
;LKEGYDPGDQIVDSKIDINGWSPKNYKKEFLGEISLFDAFAKSINTVAVKLSENIGRENVIKMAKSMGIRSPILNSPSLALGTSEVNLLELTAAYDVLANRGKGIFVHGIRSIENTSGKTLFMRKGKGPGKILESELVNTMIRMMENTIETGTGKNAKINRPAAGKTGTSQSLRDAWFIGFSSELVVGVW
;
A
#
# COMPACT_ATOMS: atom_id res chain seq x y z
N LEU A 1 5.85 11.38 0.36
CA LEU A 1 6.05 11.74 1.77
C LEU A 1 7.53 11.68 2.15
N LYS A 2 8.19 10.53 2.09
CA LYS A 2 9.61 10.41 2.43
C LYS A 2 10.51 11.25 1.54
N GLU A 3 10.13 11.44 0.29
CA GLU A 3 10.85 12.24 -0.71
C GLU A 3 10.37 13.71 -0.78
N GLY A 4 9.77 14.22 0.30
CA GLY A 4 9.42 15.63 0.48
C GLY A 4 8.04 16.06 -0.01
N TYR A 5 7.25 15.18 -0.62
CA TYR A 5 5.89 15.52 -1.00
C TYR A 5 4.95 15.58 0.21
N ASP A 6 4.05 16.56 0.20
CA ASP A 6 2.95 16.68 1.16
C ASP A 6 1.61 16.25 0.54
N PRO A 7 0.67 15.65 1.30
CA PRO A 7 -0.65 15.30 0.78
C PRO A 7 -1.43 16.48 0.18
N GLY A 8 -1.17 17.70 0.63
CA GLY A 8 -1.77 18.93 0.10
C GLY A 8 -1.19 19.42 -1.22
N ASP A 9 -0.02 18.89 -1.62
CA ASP A 9 0.62 19.31 -2.87
C ASP A 9 -0.29 19.07 -4.07
N GLN A 10 -0.33 20.07 -4.96
CA GLN A 10 -1.10 20.00 -6.19
C GLN A 10 -0.27 19.32 -7.28
N ILE A 11 -0.92 18.45 -8.01
CA ILE A 11 -0.34 17.78 -9.18
C ILE A 11 -1.36 17.77 -10.31
N VAL A 12 -0.89 17.92 -11.55
CA VAL A 12 -1.79 17.92 -12.70
C VAL A 12 -2.04 16.49 -13.18
N ASP A 13 -3.28 16.02 -13.02
CA ASP A 13 -3.77 14.82 -13.67
C ASP A 13 -4.00 15.11 -15.17
N SER A 14 -3.09 14.67 -16.00
CA SER A 14 -3.11 14.84 -17.45
C SER A 14 -2.43 13.68 -18.14
N LYS A 15 -2.62 13.57 -19.46
CA LYS A 15 -1.91 12.57 -20.26
C LYS A 15 -0.40 12.64 -20.01
N ILE A 16 0.22 11.49 -19.88
CA ILE A 16 1.66 11.31 -19.79
C ILE A 16 2.08 10.23 -20.78
N ASP A 17 3.24 10.39 -21.36
CA ASP A 17 3.88 9.38 -22.22
C ASP A 17 5.29 9.10 -21.68
N ILE A 18 5.61 7.84 -21.51
CA ILE A 18 6.92 7.38 -21.05
C ILE A 18 7.41 6.35 -22.04
N ASN A 19 8.26 6.77 -22.97
CA ASN A 19 8.85 5.92 -24.00
C ASN A 19 7.77 5.16 -24.84
N GLY A 20 6.69 5.85 -25.23
CA GLY A 20 5.59 5.28 -26.00
C GLY A 20 4.51 4.58 -25.17
N TRP A 21 4.66 4.50 -23.85
CA TRP A 21 3.64 3.98 -22.97
C TRP A 21 2.87 5.12 -22.28
N SER A 22 1.53 5.09 -22.43
CA SER A 22 0.65 6.10 -21.86
C SER A 22 -0.40 5.46 -20.96
N PRO A 23 -0.28 5.58 -19.61
CA PRO A 23 -1.29 5.08 -18.69
C PRO A 23 -2.61 5.85 -18.84
N LYS A 24 -3.71 5.17 -18.55
CA LYS A 24 -5.06 5.75 -18.53
C LYS A 24 -5.64 5.64 -17.13
N ASN A 25 -6.38 6.65 -16.72
CA ASN A 25 -7.23 6.57 -15.54
C ASN A 25 -8.40 5.60 -15.77
N TYR A 26 -8.94 5.01 -14.72
CA TYR A 26 -10.05 4.06 -14.81
C TYR A 26 -11.25 4.65 -15.55
N LYS A 27 -11.65 5.89 -15.24
CA LYS A 27 -12.74 6.61 -15.91
C LYS A 27 -12.40 7.18 -17.29
N LYS A 28 -11.13 7.01 -17.76
CA LYS A 28 -10.62 7.55 -19.03
C LYS A 28 -10.69 9.09 -19.14
N GLU A 29 -10.85 9.79 -18.04
CA GLU A 29 -10.89 11.25 -17.93
C GLU A 29 -9.69 11.74 -17.15
N PHE A 30 -9.31 13.00 -17.37
CA PHE A 30 -8.30 13.71 -16.60
C PHE A 30 -8.98 14.78 -15.77
N LEU A 31 -8.59 14.90 -14.51
CA LEU A 31 -9.20 15.82 -13.56
C LEU A 31 -8.51 17.18 -13.52
N GLY A 32 -7.38 17.34 -14.23
CA GLY A 32 -6.59 18.58 -14.14
C GLY A 32 -5.84 18.69 -12.81
N GLU A 33 -5.80 19.86 -12.24
CA GLU A 33 -5.14 20.12 -10.97
C GLU A 33 -5.88 19.43 -9.80
N ILE A 34 -5.17 18.62 -9.03
CA ILE A 34 -5.73 17.83 -7.92
C ILE A 34 -4.69 17.66 -6.81
N SER A 35 -5.12 17.66 -5.55
CA SER A 35 -4.24 17.33 -4.42
C SER A 35 -3.77 15.87 -4.44
N LEU A 36 -2.58 15.59 -3.93
CA LEU A 36 -2.11 14.22 -3.77
C LEU A 36 -3.03 13.40 -2.85
N PHE A 37 -3.63 14.04 -1.85
CA PHE A 37 -4.60 13.45 -0.94
C PHE A 37 -5.82 12.88 -1.69
N ASP A 38 -6.42 13.69 -2.57
CA ASP A 38 -7.58 13.28 -3.35
C ASP A 38 -7.22 12.32 -4.49
N ALA A 39 -6.09 12.54 -5.15
CA ALA A 39 -5.59 11.65 -6.19
C ALA A 39 -5.34 10.24 -5.66
N PHE A 40 -4.79 10.11 -4.44
CA PHE A 40 -4.59 8.83 -3.78
C PHE A 40 -5.94 8.16 -3.45
N ALA A 41 -6.88 8.87 -2.86
CA ALA A 41 -8.21 8.35 -2.51
C ALA A 41 -8.99 7.87 -3.75
N LYS A 42 -8.88 8.61 -4.86
CA LYS A 42 -9.49 8.28 -6.15
C LYS A 42 -8.68 7.29 -6.98
N SER A 43 -7.48 6.92 -6.52
CA SER A 43 -6.58 5.99 -7.21
C SER A 43 -6.25 6.42 -8.65
N ILE A 44 -5.85 7.69 -8.82
CA ILE A 44 -5.54 8.28 -10.13
C ILE A 44 -4.21 7.74 -10.67
N ASN A 45 -4.28 6.95 -11.72
CA ASN A 45 -3.14 6.22 -12.28
C ASN A 45 -2.03 7.14 -12.80
N THR A 46 -2.39 8.17 -13.55
CA THR A 46 -1.44 9.11 -14.14
C THR A 46 -0.64 9.85 -13.07
N VAL A 47 -1.30 10.22 -11.96
CA VAL A 47 -0.66 10.86 -10.81
C VAL A 47 0.32 9.90 -10.12
N ALA A 48 -0.10 8.65 -9.88
CA ALA A 48 0.78 7.64 -9.28
C ALA A 48 2.04 7.40 -10.12
N VAL A 49 1.89 7.32 -11.44
CA VAL A 49 3.01 7.15 -12.37
C VAL A 49 3.91 8.39 -12.37
N LYS A 50 3.37 9.61 -12.47
CA LYS A 50 4.16 10.84 -12.40
C LYS A 50 4.99 10.93 -11.13
N LEU A 51 4.39 10.62 -9.98
CA LEU A 51 5.12 10.59 -8.71
C LEU A 51 6.25 9.56 -8.72
N SER A 52 5.98 8.35 -9.20
CA SER A 52 7.00 7.29 -9.27
C SER A 52 8.18 7.68 -10.16
N GLU A 53 7.92 8.33 -11.30
CA GLU A 53 8.97 8.85 -12.17
C GLU A 53 9.76 9.98 -11.50
N ASN A 54 9.09 10.93 -10.86
CA ASN A 54 9.72 12.07 -10.20
C ASN A 54 10.64 11.67 -9.04
N ILE A 55 10.21 10.71 -8.21
CA ILE A 55 11.01 10.25 -7.06
C ILE A 55 12.00 9.15 -7.42
N GLY A 56 11.88 8.59 -8.63
CA GLY A 56 12.66 7.45 -9.11
C GLY A 56 12.12 6.09 -8.67
N ARG A 57 11.90 5.21 -9.63
CA ARG A 57 11.36 3.85 -9.44
C ARG A 57 12.17 3.01 -8.46
N GLU A 58 13.49 3.19 -8.44
CA GLU A 58 14.39 2.51 -7.49
C GLU A 58 14.02 2.81 -6.02
N ASN A 59 13.59 4.03 -5.71
CA ASN A 59 13.16 4.40 -4.36
C ASN A 59 11.83 3.71 -4.01
N VAL A 60 10.92 3.57 -4.98
CA VAL A 60 9.68 2.81 -4.80
C VAL A 60 9.99 1.34 -4.52
N ILE A 61 10.88 0.72 -5.30
CA ILE A 61 11.31 -0.68 -5.12
C ILE A 61 11.98 -0.88 -3.76
N LYS A 62 12.91 0.01 -3.37
CA LYS A 62 13.56 -0.05 -2.06
C LYS A 62 12.57 0.03 -0.92
N MET A 63 11.57 0.93 -1.03
CA MET A 63 10.53 1.05 -0.03
C MET A 63 9.70 -0.23 0.08
N ALA A 64 9.21 -0.78 -1.03
CA ALA A 64 8.43 -2.02 -1.04
C ALA A 64 9.21 -3.18 -0.40
N LYS A 65 10.49 -3.33 -0.74
CA LYS A 65 11.36 -4.34 -0.13
C LYS A 65 11.57 -4.12 1.37
N SER A 66 11.75 -2.88 1.81
CA SER A 66 11.89 -2.57 3.24
C SER A 66 10.63 -2.90 4.05
N MET A 67 9.45 -2.79 3.42
CA MET A 67 8.16 -3.17 4.01
C MET A 67 7.90 -4.68 3.96
N GLY A 68 8.81 -5.49 3.38
CA GLY A 68 8.76 -6.94 3.44
C GLY A 68 8.38 -7.64 2.13
N ILE A 69 8.18 -6.92 1.02
CA ILE A 69 7.94 -7.52 -0.30
C ILE A 69 9.23 -8.22 -0.77
N ARG A 70 9.16 -9.52 -0.98
CA ARG A 70 10.27 -10.37 -1.43
C ARG A 70 10.14 -10.78 -2.89
N SER A 71 8.90 -10.82 -3.38
CA SER A 71 8.60 -11.08 -4.79
C SER A 71 9.42 -10.18 -5.71
N PRO A 72 9.82 -10.64 -6.89
CA PRO A 72 10.52 -9.81 -7.87
C PRO A 72 9.70 -8.59 -8.26
N ILE A 73 10.29 -7.41 -8.21
CA ILE A 73 9.64 -6.16 -8.60
C ILE A 73 10.35 -5.65 -9.86
N LEU A 74 9.60 -5.51 -10.94
CA LEU A 74 10.13 -5.02 -12.21
C LEU A 74 10.28 -3.48 -12.17
N ASN A 75 11.45 -3.00 -12.59
CA ASN A 75 11.68 -1.56 -12.77
C ASN A 75 11.10 -1.10 -14.11
N SER A 76 9.79 -0.92 -14.16
CA SER A 76 9.06 -0.47 -15.34
C SER A 76 8.21 0.77 -15.03
N PRO A 77 7.82 1.57 -16.03
CA PRO A 77 6.93 2.72 -15.81
C PRO A 77 5.59 2.36 -15.15
N SER A 78 5.12 1.13 -15.36
CA SER A 78 3.87 0.63 -14.78
C SER A 78 4.00 0.14 -13.33
N LEU A 79 5.20 0.17 -12.75
CA LEU A 79 5.45 -0.21 -11.35
C LEU A 79 4.48 0.47 -10.38
N ALA A 80 4.26 1.77 -10.56
CA ALA A 80 3.37 2.57 -9.71
C ALA A 80 1.90 2.10 -9.73
N LEU A 81 1.52 1.30 -10.72
CA LEU A 81 0.19 0.72 -10.86
C LEU A 81 0.09 -0.71 -10.33
N GLY A 82 1.17 -1.22 -9.72
CA GLY A 82 1.17 -2.55 -9.11
C GLY A 82 1.21 -3.70 -10.13
N THR A 83 1.89 -3.52 -11.25
CA THR A 83 1.98 -4.55 -12.30
C THR A 83 2.95 -5.70 -11.99
N SER A 84 3.75 -5.58 -10.93
CA SER A 84 4.56 -6.70 -10.44
C SER A 84 3.71 -7.62 -9.59
N GLU A 85 3.76 -8.92 -9.87
CA GLU A 85 3.00 -9.92 -9.14
C GLU A 85 3.57 -10.12 -7.74
N VAL A 86 2.68 -10.13 -6.75
CA VAL A 86 2.99 -10.40 -5.34
C VAL A 86 1.95 -11.36 -4.76
N ASN A 87 2.31 -12.10 -3.72
CA ASN A 87 1.31 -12.94 -3.06
C ASN A 87 0.53 -12.16 -1.99
N LEU A 88 -0.68 -12.63 -1.69
CA LEU A 88 -1.60 -11.96 -0.77
C LEU A 88 -1.00 -11.78 0.63
N LEU A 89 -0.33 -12.80 1.15
CA LEU A 89 0.27 -12.76 2.49
C LEU A 89 1.35 -11.69 2.59
N GLU A 90 2.21 -11.62 1.59
CA GLU A 90 3.33 -10.67 1.52
C GLU A 90 2.84 -9.23 1.44
N LEU A 91 1.84 -8.97 0.60
CA LEU A 91 1.25 -7.64 0.48
C LEU A 91 0.50 -7.24 1.76
N THR A 92 -0.28 -8.14 2.35
CA THR A 92 -0.98 -7.88 3.61
C THR A 92 0.01 -7.57 4.73
N ALA A 93 1.13 -8.30 4.82
CA ALA A 93 2.19 -8.06 5.79
C ALA A 93 2.91 -6.71 5.58
N ALA A 94 3.05 -6.26 4.32
CA ALA A 94 3.60 -4.94 4.05
C ALA A 94 2.71 -3.81 4.59
N TYR A 95 1.38 -3.96 4.50
CA TYR A 95 0.45 -3.00 5.09
C TYR A 95 0.44 -3.03 6.63
N ASP A 96 0.80 -4.17 7.25
CA ASP A 96 0.94 -4.24 8.70
C ASP A 96 2.03 -3.29 9.24
N VAL A 97 3.03 -2.95 8.44
CA VAL A 97 4.02 -1.92 8.81
C VAL A 97 3.32 -0.59 9.13
N LEU A 98 2.29 -0.22 8.39
CA LEU A 98 1.50 0.99 8.64
C LEU A 98 0.62 0.81 9.89
N ALA A 99 -0.12 -0.29 9.97
CA ALA A 99 -0.98 -0.61 11.12
C ALA A 99 -0.16 -0.70 12.43
N ASN A 100 1.09 -1.18 12.37
CA ASN A 100 2.01 -1.34 13.48
C ASN A 100 2.94 -0.13 13.70
N ARG A 101 2.48 1.07 13.36
CA ARG A 101 3.18 2.34 13.60
C ARG A 101 4.59 2.40 13.03
N GLY A 102 4.78 1.85 11.84
CA GLY A 102 6.04 1.87 11.12
C GLY A 102 7.01 0.74 11.49
N LYS A 103 6.60 -0.21 12.31
CA LYS A 103 7.42 -1.37 12.70
C LYS A 103 7.07 -2.57 11.84
N GLY A 104 8.07 -3.21 11.25
CA GLY A 104 7.89 -4.45 10.50
C GLY A 104 7.58 -5.65 11.39
N ILE A 105 7.02 -6.67 10.78
CA ILE A 105 6.71 -7.95 11.41
C ILE A 105 7.40 -9.12 10.71
N PHE A 106 7.52 -10.24 11.40
CA PHE A 106 7.79 -11.54 10.80
C PHE A 106 6.50 -12.35 10.77
N VAL A 107 5.95 -12.55 9.59
CA VAL A 107 4.75 -13.38 9.41
C VAL A 107 5.01 -14.81 9.84
N HIS A 108 4.08 -15.37 10.60
CA HIS A 108 4.18 -16.76 11.08
C HIS A 108 2.79 -17.34 11.38
N GLY A 109 2.63 -18.65 11.13
CA GLY A 109 1.41 -19.37 11.43
C GLY A 109 1.43 -20.07 12.81
N ILE A 110 2.64 -20.28 13.39
CA ILE A 110 2.79 -21.00 14.66
C ILE A 110 3.40 -20.06 15.70
N ARG A 111 2.67 -19.82 16.78
CA ARG A 111 3.10 -19.00 17.92
C ARG A 111 3.76 -19.82 19.01
N SER A 112 3.15 -20.97 19.37
CA SER A 112 3.67 -21.92 20.36
C SER A 112 3.30 -23.34 19.99
N ILE A 113 4.10 -24.29 20.48
CA ILE A 113 3.84 -25.73 20.43
C ILE A 113 3.96 -26.24 21.86
N GLU A 114 2.95 -26.95 22.33
CA GLU A 114 2.91 -27.58 23.64
C GLU A 114 2.66 -29.07 23.49
N ASN A 115 3.21 -29.88 24.41
CA ASN A 115 2.89 -31.30 24.47
C ASN A 115 1.57 -31.53 25.23
N THR A 116 1.12 -32.77 25.27
CA THR A 116 -0.12 -33.18 25.94
C THR A 116 -0.13 -32.94 27.46
N SER A 117 1.04 -32.78 28.10
CA SER A 117 1.17 -32.42 29.52
C SER A 117 1.24 -30.91 29.78
N GLY A 118 1.04 -30.07 28.75
CA GLY A 118 1.06 -28.60 28.87
C GLY A 118 2.47 -28.00 28.87
N LYS A 119 3.52 -28.78 28.67
CA LYS A 119 4.89 -28.27 28.57
C LYS A 119 5.11 -27.59 27.23
N THR A 120 5.54 -26.31 27.23
CA THR A 120 5.91 -25.59 26.02
C THR A 120 7.18 -26.20 25.39
N LEU A 121 7.06 -26.70 24.17
CA LEU A 121 8.17 -27.24 23.36
C LEU A 121 8.80 -26.18 22.49
N PHE A 122 7.98 -25.24 22.02
CA PHE A 122 8.40 -24.10 21.21
C PHE A 122 7.57 -22.88 21.57
N MET A 123 8.21 -21.73 21.63
CA MET A 123 7.54 -20.43 21.69
C MET A 123 8.32 -19.45 20.83
N ARG A 124 7.61 -18.82 19.89
CA ARG A 124 8.21 -17.82 19.04
C ARG A 124 8.61 -16.61 19.85
N LYS A 125 9.88 -16.25 19.75
CA LYS A 125 10.45 -15.02 20.31
C LYS A 125 10.82 -14.07 19.19
N GLY A 126 10.68 -12.78 19.41
CA GLY A 126 11.09 -11.74 18.45
C GLY A 126 9.96 -10.78 18.09
N LYS A 127 10.35 -9.55 17.78
CA LYS A 127 9.43 -8.42 17.56
C LYS A 127 9.43 -7.94 16.09
N GLY A 128 9.93 -8.72 15.15
CA GLY A 128 10.10 -8.31 13.75
C GLY A 128 11.42 -7.54 13.50
N PRO A 129 11.61 -6.99 12.29
CA PRO A 129 12.84 -6.31 11.88
C PRO A 129 13.04 -4.92 12.51
N GLY A 130 12.10 -4.45 13.34
CA GLY A 130 12.20 -3.14 13.97
C GLY A 130 11.50 -2.03 13.19
N LYS A 131 11.93 -0.79 13.41
CA LYS A 131 11.34 0.41 12.79
C LYS A 131 11.77 0.51 11.32
N ILE A 132 10.80 0.63 10.44
CA ILE A 132 10.95 0.77 8.97
C ILE A 132 10.58 2.18 8.54
N LEU A 133 9.52 2.74 9.12
CA LEU A 133 8.98 4.05 8.79
C LEU A 133 8.89 4.92 10.04
N GLU A 134 9.08 6.23 9.86
CA GLU A 134 8.83 7.21 10.89
C GLU A 134 7.34 7.36 11.19
N SER A 135 6.98 7.54 12.45
CA SER A 135 5.57 7.58 12.89
C SER A 135 4.77 8.71 12.24
N GLU A 136 5.40 9.84 11.95
CA GLU A 136 4.77 10.97 11.27
C GLU A 136 4.35 10.61 9.84
N LEU A 137 5.25 9.97 9.08
CA LEU A 137 4.95 9.49 7.72
C LEU A 137 3.82 8.44 7.74
N VAL A 138 3.84 7.56 8.74
CA VAL A 138 2.81 6.54 8.93
C VAL A 138 1.46 7.18 9.21
N ASN A 139 1.38 8.14 10.13
CA ASN A 139 0.14 8.83 10.47
C ASN A 139 -0.45 9.55 9.25
N THR A 140 0.41 10.23 8.49
CA THR A 140 0.00 10.89 7.25
C THR A 140 -0.54 9.89 6.23
N MET A 141 0.15 8.77 6.04
CA MET A 141 -0.30 7.72 5.12
C MET A 141 -1.61 7.08 5.56
N ILE A 142 -1.80 6.83 6.86
CA ILE A 142 -3.06 6.32 7.42
C ILE A 142 -4.21 7.28 7.09
N ARG A 143 -4.05 8.59 7.29
CA ARG A 143 -5.08 9.58 6.95
C ARG A 143 -5.45 9.57 5.47
N MET A 144 -4.47 9.43 4.57
CA MET A 144 -4.74 9.26 3.13
C MET A 144 -5.53 7.99 2.83
N MET A 145 -5.23 6.90 3.54
CA MET A 145 -5.91 5.62 3.39
C MET A 145 -7.31 5.60 4.03
N GLU A 146 -7.53 6.32 5.13
CA GLU A 146 -8.85 6.58 5.70
C GLU A 146 -9.73 7.33 4.70
N ASN A 147 -9.19 8.36 4.04
CA ASN A 147 -9.90 9.09 2.99
C ASN A 147 -10.29 8.18 1.81
N THR A 148 -9.50 7.17 1.50
CA THR A 148 -9.87 6.18 0.47
C THR A 148 -11.16 5.45 0.83
N ILE A 149 -11.38 5.13 2.10
CA ILE A 149 -12.61 4.50 2.62
C ILE A 149 -13.74 5.51 2.75
N GLU A 150 -13.46 6.74 3.18
CA GLU A 150 -14.50 7.75 3.41
C GLU A 150 -15.05 8.33 2.09
N THR A 151 -14.19 8.71 1.19
CA THR A 151 -14.58 9.45 -0.03
C THR A 151 -14.15 8.79 -1.33
N GLY A 152 -13.20 7.85 -1.27
CA GLY A 152 -12.51 7.28 -2.41
C GLY A 152 -13.08 5.97 -2.93
N THR A 153 -12.19 5.17 -3.53
CA THR A 153 -12.53 3.88 -4.16
C THR A 153 -12.89 2.77 -3.17
N GLY A 154 -12.56 2.95 -1.89
CA GLY A 154 -12.79 1.98 -0.82
C GLY A 154 -14.10 2.16 -0.03
N LYS A 155 -15.04 3.00 -0.47
CA LYS A 155 -16.28 3.32 0.27
C LYS A 155 -17.07 2.10 0.75
N ASN A 156 -17.11 1.04 -0.04
CA ASN A 156 -17.84 -0.19 0.32
C ASN A 156 -17.17 -0.99 1.45
N ALA A 157 -15.94 -0.65 1.83
CA ALA A 157 -15.23 -1.26 2.95
C ALA A 157 -15.40 -0.48 4.27
N LYS A 158 -16.28 0.56 4.28
CA LYS A 158 -16.54 1.34 5.48
C LYS A 158 -17.21 0.49 6.56
N ILE A 159 -16.69 0.59 7.78
CA ILE A 159 -17.21 -0.09 8.98
C ILE A 159 -17.46 0.93 10.10
N ASN A 160 -18.16 0.53 11.17
CA ASN A 160 -18.50 1.41 12.30
C ASN A 160 -17.32 1.65 13.27
N ARG A 161 -16.11 1.76 12.74
CA ARG A 161 -14.90 2.14 13.48
C ARG A 161 -13.87 2.74 12.49
N PRO A 162 -12.86 3.47 12.99
CA PRO A 162 -11.78 3.95 12.12
C PRO A 162 -11.12 2.78 11.39
N ALA A 163 -10.99 2.91 10.08
CA ALA A 163 -10.36 1.94 9.22
C ALA A 163 -9.65 2.64 8.06
N ALA A 164 -8.52 2.13 7.69
CA ALA A 164 -7.71 2.62 6.58
C ALA A 164 -7.52 1.50 5.56
N GLY A 165 -7.47 1.81 4.28
CA GLY A 165 -7.31 0.78 3.26
C GLY A 165 -7.05 1.31 1.87
N LYS A 166 -6.77 0.38 0.95
CA LYS A 166 -6.53 0.67 -0.45
C LYS A 166 -7.08 -0.43 -1.33
N THR A 167 -7.77 -0.05 -2.36
CA THR A 167 -8.21 -0.93 -3.45
C THR A 167 -7.09 -1.10 -4.48
N GLY A 168 -7.06 -2.25 -5.13
CA GLY A 168 -6.26 -2.54 -6.30
C GLY A 168 -7.11 -3.28 -7.33
N THR A 169 -6.99 -2.89 -8.60
CA THR A 169 -7.73 -3.57 -9.67
C THR A 169 -6.82 -3.64 -10.88
N SER A 170 -6.61 -4.85 -11.41
CA SER A 170 -5.85 -5.03 -12.63
C SER A 170 -6.71 -4.75 -13.88
N GLN A 171 -6.03 -4.62 -15.03
CA GLN A 171 -6.72 -4.41 -16.30
C GLN A 171 -7.68 -5.56 -16.61
N SER A 172 -8.82 -5.22 -17.18
CA SER A 172 -9.89 -6.18 -17.54
C SER A 172 -10.49 -6.89 -16.31
N LEU A 173 -10.37 -6.29 -15.12
CA LEU A 173 -10.92 -6.80 -13.85
C LEU A 173 -10.48 -8.25 -13.52
N ARG A 174 -9.28 -8.64 -13.93
CA ARG A 174 -8.75 -9.98 -13.66
C ARG A 174 -8.44 -10.19 -12.18
N ASP A 175 -7.96 -9.12 -11.53
CA ASP A 175 -7.69 -9.12 -10.10
C ASP A 175 -8.43 -7.97 -9.46
N ALA A 176 -9.05 -8.25 -8.33
CA ALA A 176 -9.64 -7.26 -7.45
C ALA A 176 -9.06 -7.44 -6.05
N TRP A 177 -8.32 -6.44 -5.58
CA TRP A 177 -7.62 -6.45 -4.31
C TRP A 177 -8.18 -5.39 -3.38
N PHE A 178 -8.25 -5.73 -2.12
CA PHE A 178 -8.40 -4.76 -1.04
C PHE A 178 -7.50 -5.15 0.12
N ILE A 179 -6.65 -4.21 0.56
CA ILE A 179 -5.91 -4.35 1.81
C ILE A 179 -6.36 -3.22 2.72
N GLY A 180 -6.81 -3.58 3.90
CA GLY A 180 -7.26 -2.62 4.90
C GLY A 180 -6.92 -3.05 6.31
N PHE A 181 -6.97 -2.11 7.23
CA PHE A 181 -6.69 -2.37 8.63
C PHE A 181 -7.49 -1.45 9.56
N SER A 182 -7.70 -1.93 10.76
CA SER A 182 -8.17 -1.19 11.93
C SER A 182 -7.06 -1.17 12.99
N SER A 183 -7.37 -0.72 14.20
CA SER A 183 -6.44 -0.79 15.34
C SER A 183 -6.04 -2.21 15.76
N GLU A 184 -6.76 -3.24 15.32
CA GLU A 184 -6.61 -4.62 15.82
C GLU A 184 -6.27 -5.64 14.75
N LEU A 185 -6.65 -5.39 13.50
CA LEU A 185 -6.55 -6.35 12.41
C LEU A 185 -6.03 -5.71 11.13
N VAL A 186 -5.23 -6.46 10.39
CA VAL A 186 -4.91 -6.20 8.99
C VAL A 186 -5.53 -7.30 8.15
N VAL A 187 -6.27 -6.94 7.12
CA VAL A 187 -7.01 -7.84 6.25
C VAL A 187 -6.61 -7.62 4.81
N GLY A 188 -6.25 -8.69 4.12
CA GLY A 188 -6.05 -8.70 2.68
C GLY A 188 -7.08 -9.60 2.02
N VAL A 189 -7.70 -9.12 0.95
CA VAL A 189 -8.67 -9.86 0.14
C VAL A 189 -8.27 -9.76 -1.32
N TRP A 190 -8.29 -10.88 -2.01
CA TRP A 190 -8.11 -11.03 -3.44
C TRP A 190 -9.27 -11.81 -4.04
#